data_9be1b500a0a096c1e763527878dc22fe
#
_entry.id   9be1b500a0a096c1e763527878dc22fe
#
_cell.length_a   1.000
_cell.length_b   1.000
_cell.length_c   1.000
_cell.angle_alpha   90.00
_cell.angle_beta   90.00
_cell.angle_gamma   90.00
#
_symmetry.space_group_name_H-M   'P 1'
#
loop_
_entity.id
_entity.type
_entity.pdbx_description
1 polymer ?
#
loop_
_entity_poly.entity_id
_entity_poly.type
_entity_poly.pdbx_seq_one_letter_code
_entity_poly.pdbx_strand_id
1 'polypeptide(L)'
;MSTPNTTQMTCPKCSTTFDIEQYNVINAQTQPELREKLLNGSMFLQTCPRCGTHMHAAYTCVYSNGEKKFLVSFQPSMDKPAVTPLMPQYKLRLERTLAGFLERIRILEAELDDVTIEMVKYLVTAQLTRQFPNKTITRLLFVSADNENVFFQYDDNNPAEQIQIPLATIWRYEDRLTGSGFRPNITGYLTVDSQFVRNSGILRCLAPQTPQNSD
;
A
#
# COMPACT_ATOMS: atom_id res chain seq x y z
N MET A 1 8.27 20.03 13.33
CA MET A 1 7.09 20.19 12.45
C MET A 1 7.60 20.27 11.03
N SER A 2 7.10 19.42 10.12
CA SER A 2 7.47 19.55 8.69
C SER A 2 6.82 20.80 8.15
N THR A 3 7.62 21.73 7.69
CA THR A 3 7.15 22.91 6.97
C THR A 3 6.78 22.48 5.57
N PRO A 4 5.62 22.89 5.03
CA PRO A 4 5.29 22.57 3.64
C PRO A 4 6.26 23.28 2.69
N ASN A 5 6.60 22.61 1.61
CA ASN A 5 7.29 23.23 0.48
C ASN A 5 6.23 23.75 -0.48
N THR A 6 6.36 25.01 -0.92
CA THR A 6 5.51 25.54 -1.99
C THR A 6 6.14 25.19 -3.33
N THR A 7 5.37 24.62 -4.25
CA THR A 7 5.80 24.32 -5.61
C THR A 7 4.70 24.67 -6.61
N GLN A 8 5.08 24.87 -7.88
CA GLN A 8 4.13 25.19 -8.92
C GLN A 8 3.59 23.94 -9.62
N MET A 9 2.28 23.92 -9.85
CA MET A 9 1.59 22.91 -10.60
C MET A 9 0.81 23.52 -11.76
N THR A 10 0.84 22.87 -12.94
CA THR A 10 0.09 23.32 -14.12
C THR A 10 -1.15 22.46 -14.30
N CYS A 11 -2.31 23.12 -14.43
CA CYS A 11 -3.57 22.44 -14.69
C CYS A 11 -3.59 21.84 -16.10
N PRO A 12 -3.84 20.52 -16.26
CA PRO A 12 -3.85 19.88 -17.58
C PRO A 12 -5.03 20.31 -18.45
N LYS A 13 -6.11 20.87 -17.86
CA LYS A 13 -7.30 21.29 -18.59
C LYS A 13 -7.22 22.72 -19.14
N CYS A 14 -6.69 23.67 -18.37
CA CYS A 14 -6.70 25.08 -18.75
C CYS A 14 -5.34 25.74 -18.75
N SER A 15 -4.26 24.97 -18.53
CA SER A 15 -2.85 25.40 -18.53
C SER A 15 -2.53 26.51 -17.53
N THR A 16 -3.40 26.76 -16.55
CA THR A 16 -3.11 27.72 -15.47
C THR A 16 -2.10 27.11 -14.52
N THR A 17 -1.03 27.86 -14.23
CA THR A 17 -0.04 27.50 -13.21
C THR A 17 -0.45 28.15 -11.88
N PHE A 18 -0.36 27.40 -10.79
CA PHE A 18 -0.69 27.84 -9.44
C PHE A 18 0.16 27.12 -8.40
N ASP A 19 0.27 27.72 -7.24
CA ASP A 19 1.08 27.19 -6.15
C ASP A 19 0.31 26.13 -5.38
N ILE A 20 1.02 25.05 -5.00
CA ILE A 20 0.52 23.98 -4.14
C ILE A 20 1.48 23.78 -2.97
N GLU A 21 0.95 23.34 -1.83
CA GLU A 21 1.73 22.91 -0.69
C GLU A 21 2.06 21.41 -0.78
N GLN A 22 3.33 21.08 -0.55
CA GLN A 22 3.81 19.69 -0.53
C GLN A 22 4.44 19.35 0.82
N TYR A 23 4.03 18.23 1.38
CA TYR A 23 4.57 17.68 2.61
C TYR A 23 5.41 16.45 2.29
N ASN A 24 6.73 16.61 2.19
CA ASN A 24 7.63 15.51 1.79
C ASN A 24 7.90 14.51 2.92
N VAL A 25 7.67 14.90 4.18
CA VAL A 25 7.85 14.01 5.35
C VAL A 25 6.65 14.19 6.27
N ILE A 26 6.01 13.08 6.62
CA ILE A 26 4.88 13.03 7.53
C ILE A 26 5.19 12.04 8.65
N ASN A 27 5.07 12.51 9.89
CA ASN A 27 5.18 11.68 11.07
C ASN A 27 3.80 11.56 11.74
N ALA A 28 3.31 10.32 11.89
CA ALA A 28 1.98 10.03 12.40
C ALA A 28 1.71 10.60 13.79
N GLN A 29 2.73 10.61 14.67
CA GLN A 29 2.60 11.05 16.06
C GLN A 29 2.59 12.58 16.20
N THR A 30 3.41 13.26 15.41
CA THR A 30 3.60 14.71 15.54
C THR A 30 2.71 15.52 14.61
N GLN A 31 2.06 14.87 13.63
CA GLN A 31 1.26 15.52 12.59
C GLN A 31 -0.06 14.75 12.33
N PRO A 32 -0.93 14.62 13.36
CA PRO A 32 -2.16 13.83 13.25
C PRO A 32 -3.11 14.34 12.14
N GLU A 33 -3.16 15.65 11.91
CA GLU A 33 -3.98 16.26 10.86
C GLU A 33 -3.50 15.86 9.45
N LEU A 34 -2.18 15.81 9.23
CA LEU A 34 -1.61 15.36 7.94
C LEU A 34 -1.80 13.87 7.76
N ARG A 35 -1.69 13.09 8.85
CA ARG A 35 -2.02 11.67 8.84
C ARG A 35 -3.45 11.43 8.37
N GLU A 36 -4.42 12.17 8.90
CA GLU A 36 -5.83 12.05 8.51
C GLU A 36 -6.04 12.42 7.04
N LYS A 37 -5.50 13.56 6.58
CA LYS A 37 -5.55 13.99 5.18
C LYS A 37 -4.91 12.97 4.24
N LEU A 38 -3.86 12.29 4.67
CA LEU A 38 -3.21 11.26 3.90
C LEU A 38 -4.08 10.00 3.81
N LEU A 39 -4.62 9.52 4.93
CA LEU A 39 -5.42 8.30 4.98
C LEU A 39 -6.72 8.41 4.18
N ASN A 40 -7.35 9.59 4.16
CA ASN A 40 -8.54 9.85 3.34
C ASN A 40 -8.21 10.26 1.90
N GLY A 41 -6.93 10.41 1.54
CA GLY A 41 -6.45 10.74 0.20
C GLY A 41 -6.53 12.21 -0.20
N SER A 42 -7.08 13.09 0.65
CA SER A 42 -7.27 14.51 0.32
C SER A 42 -5.96 15.30 0.25
N MET A 43 -4.90 14.82 0.89
CA MET A 43 -3.59 15.49 0.92
C MET A 43 -2.99 15.72 -0.47
N PHE A 44 -3.23 14.80 -1.40
CA PHE A 44 -2.70 14.89 -2.78
C PHE A 44 -3.72 15.47 -3.76
N LEU A 45 -4.96 15.73 -3.31
CA LEU A 45 -6.01 16.28 -4.17
C LEU A 45 -5.85 17.80 -4.27
N GLN A 46 -5.71 18.29 -5.49
CA GLN A 46 -5.61 19.70 -5.81
C GLN A 46 -6.78 20.16 -6.66
N THR A 47 -7.22 21.40 -6.47
CA THR A 47 -8.30 22.00 -7.27
C THR A 47 -7.75 23.22 -8.00
N CYS A 48 -7.87 23.22 -9.33
CA CYS A 48 -7.44 24.36 -10.13
C CYS A 48 -8.25 25.62 -9.77
N PRO A 49 -7.61 26.74 -9.39
CA PRO A 49 -8.32 27.96 -8.98
C PRO A 49 -9.06 28.63 -10.14
N ARG A 50 -8.70 28.34 -11.41
CA ARG A 50 -9.34 28.95 -12.59
C ARG A 50 -10.54 28.15 -13.11
N CYS A 51 -10.43 26.82 -13.22
CA CYS A 51 -11.46 26.01 -13.88
C CYS A 51 -12.10 24.95 -12.98
N GLY A 52 -11.74 24.88 -11.70
CA GLY A 52 -12.31 23.93 -10.73
C GLY A 52 -11.95 22.47 -10.95
N THR A 53 -11.08 22.15 -11.91
CA THR A 53 -10.69 20.76 -12.18
C THR A 53 -9.94 20.18 -11.00
N HIS A 54 -10.38 19.00 -10.53
CA HIS A 54 -9.67 18.21 -9.52
C HIS A 54 -8.58 17.35 -10.16
N MET A 55 -7.42 17.30 -9.53
CA MET A 55 -6.27 16.54 -9.99
C MET A 55 -5.40 16.09 -8.81
N HIS A 56 -4.63 15.01 -8.97
CA HIS A 56 -3.71 14.55 -7.96
C HIS A 56 -2.30 15.06 -8.24
N ALA A 57 -1.66 15.62 -7.21
CA ALA A 57 -0.26 16.01 -7.25
C ALA A 57 0.61 14.86 -6.72
N ALA A 58 1.23 14.09 -7.61
CA ALA A 58 2.16 13.03 -7.23
C ALA A 58 3.57 13.61 -7.01
N TYR A 59 4.05 13.62 -5.78
CA TYR A 59 5.40 14.07 -5.41
C TYR A 59 6.01 13.14 -4.37
N THR A 60 7.34 13.15 -4.26
CA THR A 60 8.05 12.32 -3.29
C THR A 60 7.60 12.66 -1.86
N CYS A 61 7.18 11.62 -1.14
CA CYS A 61 6.69 11.73 0.23
C CYS A 61 7.13 10.52 1.05
N VAL A 62 7.46 10.75 2.32
CA VAL A 62 7.77 9.71 3.30
C VAL A 62 6.76 9.80 4.43
N TYR A 63 6.11 8.70 4.72
CA TYR A 63 5.25 8.56 5.90
C TYR A 63 5.91 7.63 6.91
N SER A 64 5.90 8.02 8.19
CA SER A 64 6.45 7.20 9.27
C SER A 64 5.49 7.12 10.46
N ASN A 65 5.41 5.92 11.05
CA ASN A 65 4.76 5.68 12.33
C ASN A 65 5.74 4.99 13.28
N GLY A 66 6.22 5.77 14.28
CA GLY A 66 7.23 5.31 15.22
C GLY A 66 6.71 4.28 16.22
N GLU A 67 5.44 4.36 16.61
CA GLU A 67 4.80 3.39 17.51
C GLU A 67 4.63 2.04 16.84
N LYS A 68 4.15 2.01 15.60
CA LYS A 68 3.94 0.79 14.79
C LYS A 68 5.19 0.35 14.03
N LYS A 69 6.30 1.09 14.16
CA LYS A 69 7.62 0.79 13.60
C LYS A 69 7.61 0.51 12.10
N PHE A 70 7.04 1.42 11.32
CA PHE A 70 7.10 1.35 9.88
C PHE A 70 7.36 2.72 9.22
N LEU A 71 7.89 2.66 8.01
CA LEU A 71 8.12 3.80 7.14
C LEU A 71 7.78 3.39 5.72
N VAL A 72 6.97 4.23 5.05
CA VAL A 72 6.62 4.05 3.64
C VAL A 72 7.13 5.25 2.85
N SER A 73 7.96 5.00 1.85
CA SER A 73 8.48 6.01 0.93
C SER A 73 7.72 5.95 -0.38
N PHE A 74 7.11 7.06 -0.77
CA PHE A 74 6.52 7.25 -2.09
C PHE A 74 7.51 7.97 -3.00
N GLN A 75 7.87 7.32 -4.09
CA GLN A 75 8.78 7.88 -5.09
C GLN A 75 8.25 7.60 -6.49
N PRO A 76 7.53 8.56 -7.08
CA PRO A 76 7.00 8.41 -8.44
C PRO A 76 8.10 8.36 -9.51
N SER A 77 9.28 8.91 -9.23
CA SER A 77 10.47 8.82 -10.08
C SER A 77 11.34 7.61 -9.74
N MET A 78 12.30 7.28 -10.62
CA MET A 78 13.21 6.14 -10.45
C MET A 78 14.36 6.40 -9.48
N ASP A 79 14.42 7.56 -8.86
CA ASP A 79 15.46 7.90 -7.90
C ASP A 79 15.41 6.97 -6.69
N LYS A 80 16.56 6.41 -6.33
CA LYS A 80 16.63 5.50 -5.17
C LYS A 80 16.43 6.30 -3.88
N PRO A 81 15.60 5.79 -2.94
CA PRO A 81 15.49 6.43 -1.64
C PRO A 81 16.83 6.41 -0.91
N ALA A 82 17.07 7.44 -0.11
CA ALA A 82 18.17 7.41 0.82
C ALA A 82 17.97 6.21 1.77
N VAL A 83 18.87 5.25 1.73
CA VAL A 83 18.84 4.13 2.66
C VAL A 83 19.25 4.68 4.03
N THR A 84 18.34 4.60 5.00
CA THR A 84 18.66 4.92 6.39
C THR A 84 19.07 3.63 7.09
N PRO A 85 20.36 3.30 7.22
CA PRO A 85 20.82 1.99 7.70
C PRO A 85 20.52 1.73 9.19
N LEU A 86 19.92 2.70 9.90
CA LEU A 86 19.80 2.68 11.36
C LEU A 86 18.40 2.33 11.89
N MET A 87 17.55 1.70 11.11
CA MET A 87 16.20 1.30 11.55
C MET A 87 15.91 -0.20 11.35
N PRO A 88 16.71 -1.12 11.90
CA PRO A 88 16.54 -2.57 11.66
C PRO A 88 15.22 -3.11 12.19
N GLN A 89 14.56 -2.41 13.10
CA GLN A 89 13.28 -2.76 13.69
C GLN A 89 12.07 -2.19 12.93
N TYR A 90 12.30 -1.38 11.88
CA TYR A 90 11.23 -0.78 11.10
C TYR A 90 10.95 -1.59 9.84
N LYS A 91 9.67 -1.76 9.53
CA LYS A 91 9.24 -2.20 8.19
C LYS A 91 9.43 -1.04 7.22
N LEU A 92 10.42 -1.14 6.30
CA LEU A 92 10.67 -0.13 5.29
C LEU A 92 9.99 -0.53 3.97
N ARG A 93 9.12 0.31 3.44
CA ARG A 93 8.37 0.05 2.21
C ARG A 93 8.58 1.16 1.18
N LEU A 94 8.69 0.76 -0.08
CA LEU A 94 8.82 1.67 -1.23
C LEU A 94 7.64 1.48 -2.16
N GLU A 95 6.99 2.58 -2.51
CA GLU A 95 5.88 2.60 -3.44
C GLU A 95 6.15 3.59 -4.59
N ARG A 96 5.76 3.18 -5.81
CA ARG A 96 5.96 3.96 -7.04
C ARG A 96 4.68 4.62 -7.53
N THR A 97 3.54 4.22 -7.01
CA THR A 97 2.22 4.79 -7.33
C THR A 97 1.58 5.39 -6.10
N LEU A 98 0.82 6.47 -6.29
CA LEU A 98 0.09 7.09 -5.18
C LEU A 98 -0.92 6.11 -4.56
N ALA A 99 -1.63 5.35 -5.38
CA ALA A 99 -2.58 4.34 -4.89
C ALA A 99 -1.88 3.27 -4.03
N GLY A 100 -0.71 2.77 -4.46
CA GLY A 100 0.09 1.83 -3.67
C GLY A 100 0.56 2.42 -2.35
N PHE A 101 1.01 3.69 -2.37
CA PHE A 101 1.45 4.40 -1.18
C PHE A 101 0.34 4.52 -0.14
N LEU A 102 -0.84 4.98 -0.55
CA LEU A 102 -2.01 5.10 0.34
C LEU A 102 -2.49 3.74 0.85
N GLU A 103 -2.54 2.74 -0.03
CA GLU A 103 -2.91 1.38 0.32
C GLU A 103 -1.95 0.79 1.36
N ARG A 104 -0.64 0.90 1.14
CA ARG A 104 0.39 0.36 2.03
C ARG A 104 0.29 0.95 3.43
N ILE A 105 0.12 2.26 3.51
CA ILE A 105 -0.05 2.94 4.79
C ILE A 105 -1.31 2.45 5.51
N ARG A 106 -2.45 2.34 4.82
CA ARG A 106 -3.71 1.85 5.42
C ARG A 106 -3.57 0.45 5.99
N ILE A 107 -2.92 -0.47 5.27
CA ILE A 107 -2.67 -1.84 5.74
C ILE A 107 -1.83 -1.81 7.02
N LEU A 108 -0.71 -1.07 7.02
CA LEU A 108 0.20 -1.02 8.17
C LEU A 108 -0.40 -0.23 9.36
N GLU A 109 -1.24 0.77 9.11
CA GLU A 109 -2.00 1.47 10.14
C GLU A 109 -3.08 0.57 10.78
N ALA A 110 -3.65 -0.35 10.02
CA ALA A 110 -4.56 -1.38 10.52
C ALA A 110 -3.84 -2.55 11.24
N GLU A 111 -2.51 -2.47 11.40
CA GLU A 111 -1.65 -3.47 12.02
C GLU A 111 -1.70 -4.86 11.36
N LEU A 112 -2.05 -4.89 10.07
CA LEU A 112 -2.06 -6.09 9.27
C LEU A 112 -0.67 -6.34 8.64
N ASP A 113 -0.33 -7.63 8.44
CA ASP A 113 0.88 -7.98 7.72
C ASP A 113 0.68 -7.76 6.22
N ASP A 114 1.41 -6.77 5.69
CA ASP A 114 1.26 -6.33 4.30
C ASP A 114 1.69 -7.40 3.28
N VAL A 115 2.58 -8.31 3.64
CA VAL A 115 2.99 -9.44 2.81
C VAL A 115 1.83 -10.44 2.69
N THR A 116 1.18 -10.75 3.80
CA THR A 116 0.00 -11.63 3.84
C THR A 116 -1.15 -11.01 3.04
N ILE A 117 -1.43 -9.72 3.24
CA ILE A 117 -2.49 -9.01 2.49
C ILE A 117 -2.22 -9.06 0.98
N GLU A 118 -0.99 -8.79 0.54
CA GLU A 118 -0.67 -8.83 -0.90
C GLU A 118 -0.78 -10.24 -1.49
N MET A 119 -0.37 -11.25 -0.73
CA MET A 119 -0.56 -12.64 -1.11
C MET A 119 -2.06 -13.00 -1.26
N VAL A 120 -2.90 -12.62 -0.30
CA VAL A 120 -4.35 -12.84 -0.36
C VAL A 120 -4.96 -12.12 -1.56
N LYS A 121 -4.60 -10.87 -1.81
CA LYS A 121 -5.02 -10.12 -3.01
C LYS A 121 -4.67 -10.88 -4.29
N TYR A 122 -3.44 -11.40 -4.38
CA TYR A 122 -2.99 -12.18 -5.52
C TYR A 122 -3.83 -13.43 -5.74
N LEU A 123 -4.10 -14.21 -4.68
CA LEU A 123 -4.89 -15.44 -4.75
C LEU A 123 -6.35 -15.15 -5.15
N VAL A 124 -6.96 -14.15 -4.53
CA VAL A 124 -8.35 -13.75 -4.83
C VAL A 124 -8.46 -13.23 -6.26
N THR A 125 -7.52 -12.40 -6.72
CA THR A 125 -7.49 -11.93 -8.11
C THR A 125 -7.42 -13.10 -9.08
N ALA A 126 -6.57 -14.09 -8.83
CA ALA A 126 -6.46 -15.29 -9.67
C ALA A 126 -7.75 -16.13 -9.68
N GLN A 127 -8.43 -16.25 -8.55
CA GLN A 127 -9.72 -16.94 -8.44
C GLN A 127 -10.81 -16.21 -9.22
N LEU A 128 -10.93 -14.90 -9.05
CA LEU A 128 -11.95 -14.10 -9.73
C LEU A 128 -11.75 -14.06 -11.24
N THR A 129 -10.52 -13.99 -11.73
CA THR A 129 -10.22 -14.07 -13.15
C THR A 129 -10.67 -15.40 -13.78
N ARG A 130 -10.59 -16.50 -13.02
CA ARG A 130 -11.10 -17.79 -13.45
C ARG A 130 -12.63 -17.87 -13.44
N GLN A 131 -13.27 -17.28 -12.42
CA GLN A 131 -14.74 -17.29 -12.29
C GLN A 131 -15.42 -16.36 -13.29
N PHE A 132 -14.79 -15.24 -13.62
CA PHE A 132 -15.32 -14.20 -14.48
C PHE A 132 -14.39 -13.90 -15.66
N PRO A 133 -14.23 -14.83 -16.62
CA PRO A 133 -13.25 -14.70 -17.72
C PRO A 133 -13.50 -13.50 -18.64
N ASN A 134 -14.73 -12.97 -18.64
CA ASN A 134 -15.11 -11.80 -19.43
C ASN A 134 -14.91 -10.47 -18.67
N LYS A 135 -14.50 -10.51 -17.38
CA LYS A 135 -14.23 -9.30 -16.57
C LYS A 135 -12.72 -9.09 -16.46
N THR A 136 -12.25 -7.93 -16.88
CA THR A 136 -10.85 -7.55 -16.69
C THR A 136 -10.64 -7.11 -15.24
N ILE A 137 -10.04 -7.98 -14.43
CA ILE A 137 -9.66 -7.67 -13.05
C ILE A 137 -8.16 -7.47 -13.05
N THR A 138 -7.74 -6.20 -12.98
CA THR A 138 -6.32 -5.86 -13.02
C THR A 138 -5.69 -5.97 -11.65
N ARG A 139 -6.42 -5.56 -10.60
CA ARG A 139 -5.89 -5.48 -9.25
C ARG A 139 -7.02 -5.34 -8.22
N LEU A 140 -6.78 -5.85 -7.02
CA LEU A 140 -7.54 -5.53 -5.82
C LEU A 140 -6.80 -4.49 -4.98
N LEU A 141 -7.53 -3.54 -4.41
CA LEU A 141 -7.03 -2.54 -3.49
C LEU A 141 -7.60 -2.79 -2.09
N PHE A 142 -6.75 -2.77 -1.08
CA PHE A 142 -7.20 -2.75 0.30
C PHE A 142 -7.87 -1.41 0.61
N VAL A 143 -9.08 -1.45 1.13
CA VAL A 143 -9.85 -0.27 1.51
C VAL A 143 -9.76 -0.01 3.01
N SER A 144 -10.16 -1.02 3.80
CA SER A 144 -10.22 -0.94 5.26
C SER A 144 -10.29 -2.33 5.88
N ALA A 145 -10.20 -2.39 7.19
CA ALA A 145 -10.51 -3.56 7.99
C ALA A 145 -11.33 -3.13 9.21
N ASP A 146 -12.20 -4.01 9.69
CA ASP A 146 -12.84 -3.92 10.98
C ASP A 146 -12.44 -5.12 11.86
N ASN A 147 -13.15 -5.37 12.96
CA ASN A 147 -12.84 -6.46 13.88
C ASN A 147 -13.13 -7.86 13.31
N GLU A 148 -13.85 -7.96 12.21
CA GLU A 148 -14.30 -9.23 11.65
C GLU A 148 -13.80 -9.46 10.23
N ASN A 149 -13.61 -8.38 9.44
CA ASN A 149 -13.39 -8.47 8.02
C ASN A 149 -12.34 -7.49 7.50
N VAL A 150 -11.76 -7.87 6.37
CA VAL A 150 -10.94 -7.02 5.51
C VAL A 150 -11.70 -6.75 4.22
N PHE A 151 -11.74 -5.49 3.80
CA PHE A 151 -12.47 -5.02 2.64
C PHE A 151 -11.51 -4.65 1.52
N PHE A 152 -11.78 -5.19 0.34
CA PHE A 152 -11.04 -4.89 -0.89
C PHE A 152 -11.99 -4.35 -1.94
N GLN A 153 -11.46 -3.54 -2.83
CA GLN A 153 -12.18 -2.98 -3.98
C GLN A 153 -11.43 -3.31 -5.25
N TYR A 154 -12.16 -3.48 -6.36
CA TYR A 154 -11.54 -3.55 -7.68
C TYR A 154 -11.01 -2.19 -8.11
N ASP A 155 -9.93 -2.20 -8.89
CA ASP A 155 -9.31 -0.99 -9.44
C ASP A 155 -10.07 -0.44 -10.68
N ASP A 156 -11.37 -0.72 -10.78
CA ASP A 156 -12.23 -0.22 -11.87
C ASP A 156 -13.04 1.02 -11.48
N ASN A 157 -12.71 1.64 -10.33
CA ASN A 157 -13.41 2.79 -9.75
C ASN A 157 -14.91 2.59 -9.50
N ASN A 158 -15.40 1.35 -9.46
CA ASN A 158 -16.77 1.05 -9.07
C ASN A 158 -16.85 0.78 -7.54
N PRO A 159 -17.25 1.77 -6.72
CA PRO A 159 -17.31 1.60 -5.27
C PRO A 159 -18.36 0.58 -4.81
N ALA A 160 -19.27 0.16 -5.69
CA ALA A 160 -20.33 -0.79 -5.39
C ALA A 160 -19.82 -2.26 -5.33
N GLU A 161 -18.64 -2.56 -5.86
CA GLU A 161 -18.10 -3.90 -5.89
C GLU A 161 -16.95 -4.06 -4.88
N GLN A 162 -17.30 -4.24 -3.61
CA GLN A 162 -16.33 -4.60 -2.57
C GLN A 162 -16.31 -6.11 -2.34
N ILE A 163 -15.11 -6.62 -2.11
CA ILE A 163 -14.89 -7.98 -1.66
C ILE A 163 -14.59 -7.94 -0.17
N GLN A 164 -15.32 -8.73 0.57
CA GLN A 164 -15.16 -8.90 2.00
C GLN A 164 -14.51 -10.27 2.27
N ILE A 165 -13.44 -10.26 3.06
CA ILE A 165 -12.72 -11.48 3.47
C ILE A 165 -12.68 -11.49 4.99
N PRO A 166 -13.13 -12.59 5.65
CA PRO A 166 -13.03 -12.70 7.10
C PRO A 166 -11.60 -12.53 7.59
N LEU A 167 -11.40 -11.73 8.62
CA LEU A 167 -10.08 -11.46 9.22
C LEU A 167 -9.43 -12.76 9.72
N ALA A 168 -10.23 -13.72 10.21
CA ALA A 168 -9.76 -15.06 10.57
C ALA A 168 -9.09 -15.80 9.39
N THR A 169 -9.52 -15.53 8.15
CA THR A 169 -8.86 -16.08 6.94
C THR A 169 -7.50 -15.45 6.72
N ILE A 170 -7.37 -14.15 6.95
CA ILE A 170 -6.09 -13.43 6.86
C ILE A 170 -5.10 -14.02 7.89
N TRP A 171 -5.50 -14.12 9.15
CA TRP A 171 -4.66 -14.68 10.22
C TRP A 171 -4.22 -16.10 9.93
N ARG A 172 -5.12 -16.95 9.40
CA ARG A 172 -4.76 -18.32 9.02
C ARG A 172 -3.66 -18.35 7.93
N TYR A 173 -3.67 -17.42 6.99
CA TYR A 173 -2.59 -17.30 6.01
C TYR A 173 -1.30 -16.77 6.63
N GLU A 174 -1.38 -15.80 7.53
CA GLU A 174 -0.25 -15.27 8.26
C GLU A 174 0.43 -16.34 9.12
N ASP A 175 -0.35 -17.14 9.85
CA ASP A 175 0.14 -18.28 10.64
C ASP A 175 0.87 -19.30 9.75
N ARG A 176 0.31 -19.61 8.57
CA ARG A 176 0.97 -20.52 7.62
C ARG A 176 2.30 -19.96 7.10
N LEU A 177 2.36 -18.69 6.79
CA LEU A 177 3.61 -18.04 6.38
C LEU A 177 4.64 -18.06 7.49
N THR A 178 4.24 -17.70 8.69
CA THR A 178 5.11 -17.71 9.87
C THR A 178 5.61 -19.12 10.18
N GLY A 179 4.72 -20.11 10.18
CA GLY A 179 5.03 -21.53 10.42
C GLY A 179 5.91 -22.15 9.35
N SER A 180 5.83 -21.67 8.10
CA SER A 180 6.71 -22.13 7.00
C SER A 180 8.15 -21.64 7.12
N GLY A 181 8.43 -20.71 8.04
CA GLY A 181 9.74 -20.07 8.15
C GLY A 181 10.03 -19.06 7.05
N PHE A 182 9.02 -18.69 6.24
CA PHE A 182 9.20 -17.67 5.21
C PHE A 182 9.69 -16.37 5.83
N ARG A 183 10.84 -15.91 5.35
CA ARG A 183 11.41 -14.60 5.69
C ARG A 183 11.84 -13.96 4.39
N PRO A 184 11.23 -12.83 4.01
CA PRO A 184 11.72 -12.09 2.86
C PRO A 184 13.16 -11.62 3.17
N ASN A 185 14.07 -11.89 2.22
CA ASN A 185 15.44 -11.39 2.35
C ASN A 185 15.43 -9.89 2.09
N ILE A 186 15.45 -9.10 3.16
CA ILE A 186 15.28 -7.64 3.08
C ILE A 186 16.52 -6.95 3.65
N THR A 187 17.20 -6.24 2.79
CA THR A 187 18.17 -5.22 3.16
C THR A 187 17.65 -3.87 2.64
N GLY A 188 17.05 -3.05 3.52
CA GLY A 188 16.53 -1.74 3.16
C GLY A 188 15.05 -1.75 2.75
N TYR A 189 14.71 -0.91 1.77
CA TYR A 189 13.34 -0.77 1.31
C TYR A 189 12.85 -1.95 0.48
N LEU A 190 11.62 -2.42 0.75
CA LEU A 190 10.95 -3.47 0.01
C LEU A 190 9.69 -2.92 -0.68
N THR A 191 9.51 -3.27 -1.94
CA THR A 191 8.22 -3.15 -2.63
C THR A 191 7.47 -4.47 -2.50
N VAL A 192 6.28 -4.44 -1.88
CA VAL A 192 5.43 -5.62 -1.68
C VAL A 192 4.24 -5.50 -2.64
N ASP A 193 4.33 -6.16 -3.78
CA ASP A 193 3.33 -6.14 -4.85
C ASP A 193 3.09 -7.55 -5.42
N SER A 194 2.25 -7.67 -6.42
CA SER A 194 1.97 -8.95 -7.09
C SER A 194 3.22 -9.59 -7.71
N GLN A 195 4.22 -8.80 -8.12
CA GLN A 195 5.48 -9.31 -8.63
C GLN A 195 6.34 -9.89 -7.50
N PHE A 196 6.36 -9.23 -6.35
CA PHE A 196 6.97 -9.78 -5.14
C PHE A 196 6.35 -11.13 -4.78
N VAL A 197 5.02 -11.25 -4.76
CA VAL A 197 4.32 -12.51 -4.46
C VAL A 197 4.75 -13.63 -5.42
N ARG A 198 4.85 -13.34 -6.71
CA ARG A 198 5.28 -14.34 -7.72
C ARG A 198 6.73 -14.78 -7.56
N ASN A 199 7.62 -13.86 -7.20
CA ASN A 199 9.08 -14.07 -7.27
C ASN A 199 9.71 -14.48 -5.94
N SER A 200 9.07 -14.17 -4.80
CA SER A 200 9.62 -14.42 -3.46
C SER A 200 9.58 -15.89 -3.01
N GLY A 201 8.83 -16.72 -3.72
CA GLY A 201 8.60 -18.10 -3.30
C GLY A 201 7.51 -18.27 -2.24
N ILE A 202 6.85 -17.19 -1.81
CA ILE A 202 5.81 -17.20 -0.79
C ILE A 202 4.66 -18.17 -1.10
N LEU A 203 4.31 -18.35 -2.38
CA LEU A 203 3.25 -19.25 -2.81
C LEU A 203 3.57 -20.73 -2.53
N ARG A 204 4.84 -21.10 -2.39
CA ARG A 204 5.26 -22.47 -2.03
C ARG A 204 4.88 -22.81 -0.59
N CYS A 205 4.78 -21.81 0.27
CA CYS A 205 4.35 -21.99 1.66
C CYS A 205 2.88 -22.42 1.78
N LEU A 206 2.10 -22.27 0.70
CA LEU A 206 0.69 -22.64 0.65
C LEU A 206 0.47 -24.08 0.15
N ALA A 207 1.50 -24.72 -0.41
CA ALA A 207 1.41 -26.12 -0.83
C ALA A 207 1.10 -27.00 0.39
N PRO A 208 0.28 -28.05 0.23
CA PRO A 208 0.08 -29.03 1.29
C PRO A 208 1.44 -29.57 1.74
N GLN A 209 1.74 -29.51 3.03
CA GLN A 209 2.92 -30.18 3.55
C GLN A 209 2.69 -31.69 3.37
N THR A 210 3.47 -32.31 2.53
CA THR A 210 3.53 -33.78 2.47
C THR A 210 3.99 -34.25 3.85
N PRO A 211 3.24 -35.16 4.52
CA PRO A 211 3.69 -35.68 5.79
C PRO A 211 5.09 -36.29 5.58
N GLN A 212 6.07 -35.78 6.32
CA GLN A 212 7.38 -36.42 6.40
C GLN A 212 7.12 -37.77 7.07
N ASN A 213 7.20 -38.85 6.29
CA ASN A 213 7.29 -40.19 6.87
C ASN A 213 8.56 -40.20 7.71
N SER A 214 8.38 -40.21 9.02
CA SER A 214 9.45 -40.54 9.97
C SER A 214 9.69 -42.05 9.85
N ASP A 215 10.73 -42.42 9.14
CA ASP A 215 11.34 -43.76 9.24
C ASP A 215 12.11 -43.88 10.57
#